data_616557ca07f111a306e5d92b15f30154
#
_entry.id   616557ca07f111a306e5d92b15f30154
#
_cell.length_a   1.000
_cell.length_b   1.000
_cell.length_c   1.000
_cell.angle_alpha   90.00
_cell.angle_beta   90.00
_cell.angle_gamma   90.00
#
_symmetry.space_group_name_H-M   'P 1'
#
loop_
_entity.id
_entity.type
_entity.pdbx_description
1 polymer ?
#
loop_
_entity_poly.entity_id
_entity_poly.type
_entity_poly.pdbx_seq_one_letter_code
_entity_poly.pdbx_strand_id
1 'polypeptide(L)'
;LTGVHGLAFLGFPLHAAGKPSTDRAAHLSDVKIPMLFLQGTRDTLAELKLLEPVVRRLGERAALHVVEGGDHSFHVLARSGRKDAGVMAEILDALAAWIDGIAVHARS
;
A
#
# COMPACT_ATOMS: atom_id res chain seq x y z
N LEU A 1 -0.80 -3.20 -20.96
CA LEU A 1 -1.71 -4.31 -20.70
C LEU A 1 -3.15 -3.80 -20.76
N THR A 2 -3.87 -4.22 -21.80
CA THR A 2 -5.29 -3.91 -21.90
C THR A 2 -6.05 -4.69 -20.81
N GLY A 3 -7.00 -4.05 -20.16
CA GLY A 3 -7.79 -4.67 -19.09
C GLY A 3 -7.24 -4.47 -17.69
N VAL A 4 -6.03 -3.93 -17.52
CA VAL A 4 -5.49 -3.60 -16.19
C VAL A 4 -5.93 -2.18 -15.83
N HIS A 5 -6.74 -2.06 -14.78
CA HIS A 5 -7.33 -0.78 -14.37
C HIS A 5 -6.72 -0.22 -13.09
N GLY A 6 -5.86 -0.96 -12.41
CA GLY A 6 -5.19 -0.50 -11.20
C GLY A 6 -4.22 -1.54 -10.66
N LEU A 7 -3.34 -1.11 -9.76
CA LEU A 7 -2.37 -1.95 -9.08
C LEU A 7 -2.51 -1.79 -7.57
N ALA A 8 -2.54 -2.89 -6.84
CA ALA A 8 -2.53 -2.88 -5.39
C ALA A 8 -1.25 -3.55 -4.89
N PHE A 9 -0.53 -2.85 -4.02
CA PHE A 9 0.70 -3.36 -3.42
C PHE A 9 0.43 -3.73 -1.96
N LEU A 10 0.47 -5.02 -1.66
CA LEU A 10 0.32 -5.51 -0.29
C LEU A 10 1.72 -5.64 0.32
N GLY A 11 2.20 -4.54 0.93
CA GLY A 11 3.55 -4.48 1.44
C GLY A 11 4.57 -4.22 0.32
N PHE A 12 4.59 -3.01 -0.23
CA PHE A 12 5.55 -2.66 -1.29
C PHE A 12 6.99 -2.73 -0.74
N PRO A 13 7.88 -3.54 -1.31
CA PRO A 13 9.26 -3.67 -0.80
C PRO A 13 10.11 -2.48 -1.26
N LEU A 14 9.97 -1.34 -0.59
CA LEU A 14 10.63 -0.08 -0.95
C LEU A 14 12.15 -0.17 -0.86
N HIS A 15 12.65 -0.89 0.15
CA HIS A 15 14.10 -1.01 0.38
C HIS A 15 14.42 -2.33 1.07
N ALA A 16 15.71 -2.66 1.15
CA ALA A 16 16.15 -3.79 1.96
C ALA A 16 16.07 -3.44 3.44
N ALA A 17 15.83 -4.44 4.28
CA ALA A 17 15.78 -4.23 5.73
C ALA A 17 17.11 -3.64 6.22
N GLY A 18 17.03 -2.59 7.03
CA GLY A 18 18.19 -1.89 7.55
C GLY A 18 18.94 -1.01 6.55
N LYS A 19 18.43 -0.87 5.34
CA LYS A 19 19.04 -0.01 4.30
C LYS A 19 17.97 0.88 3.66
N PRO A 20 17.44 1.88 4.40
CA PRO A 20 16.39 2.74 3.87
C PRO A 20 16.77 3.45 2.57
N SER A 21 15.87 3.41 1.59
CA SER A 21 16.06 4.01 0.28
C SER A 21 14.71 4.15 -0.42
N THR A 22 14.62 5.03 -1.41
CA THR A 22 13.45 5.16 -2.27
C THR A 22 13.74 4.74 -3.71
N ASP A 23 14.91 4.16 -3.97
CA ASP A 23 15.35 3.82 -5.32
C ASP A 23 14.40 2.85 -6.03
N ARG A 24 13.83 1.88 -5.29
CA ARG A 24 12.93 0.89 -5.87
C ARG A 24 11.60 1.49 -6.34
N ALA A 25 11.26 2.68 -5.85
CA ALA A 25 10.03 3.37 -6.23
C ALA A 25 10.21 4.34 -7.39
N ALA A 26 11.43 4.55 -7.88
CA ALA A 26 11.73 5.56 -8.88
C ALA A 26 10.91 5.37 -10.17
N HIS A 27 10.67 4.12 -10.58
CA HIS A 27 9.92 3.81 -11.82
C HIS A 27 8.41 4.01 -11.68
N LEU A 28 7.89 4.17 -10.46
CA LEU A 28 6.44 4.29 -10.24
C LEU A 28 5.84 5.55 -10.87
N SER A 29 6.66 6.59 -11.07
CA SER A 29 6.19 7.81 -11.73
C SER A 29 5.73 7.56 -13.17
N ASP A 30 6.22 6.50 -13.81
CA ASP A 30 5.83 6.12 -15.16
C ASP A 30 4.53 5.32 -15.21
N VAL A 31 4.04 4.87 -14.07
CA VAL A 31 2.78 4.13 -13.98
C VAL A 31 1.62 5.12 -14.03
N LYS A 32 0.73 4.99 -15.02
CA LYS A 32 -0.37 5.94 -15.24
C LYS A 32 -1.72 5.48 -14.69
N ILE A 33 -1.84 4.22 -14.30
CA ILE A 33 -3.08 3.68 -13.74
C ILE A 33 -3.09 3.88 -12.21
N PRO A 34 -4.28 3.87 -11.57
CA PRO A 34 -4.37 4.01 -10.12
C PRO A 34 -3.59 2.96 -9.36
N MET A 35 -3.02 3.36 -8.24
CA MET A 35 -2.22 2.50 -7.36
C MET A 35 -2.74 2.60 -5.93
N LEU A 36 -2.82 1.46 -5.24
CA LEU A 36 -3.11 1.41 -3.81
C LEU A 36 -1.93 0.77 -3.09
N PHE A 37 -1.43 1.45 -2.06
CA PHE A 37 -0.38 0.92 -1.19
C PHE A 37 -1.02 0.55 0.15
N LEU A 38 -0.95 -0.73 0.50
CA LEU A 38 -1.36 -1.23 1.81
C LEU A 38 -0.08 -1.52 2.60
N GLN A 39 0.15 -0.74 3.65
CA GLN A 39 1.44 -0.74 4.33
C GLN A 39 1.28 -0.81 5.84
N GLY A 40 2.01 -1.74 6.47
CA GLY A 40 2.02 -1.86 7.92
C GLY A 40 2.97 -0.86 8.57
N THR A 41 2.63 -0.38 9.77
CA THR A 41 3.47 0.57 10.50
C THR A 41 4.79 -0.06 10.97
N ARG A 42 4.86 -1.39 11.04
CA ARG A 42 6.06 -2.14 11.47
C ARG A 42 6.79 -2.79 10.30
N ASP A 43 6.50 -2.36 9.07
CA ASP A 43 7.16 -2.92 7.88
C ASP A 43 8.59 -2.39 7.75
N THR A 44 9.58 -3.26 7.92
CA THR A 44 10.99 -2.91 7.85
C THR A 44 11.52 -2.82 6.41
N LEU A 45 10.75 -3.25 5.42
CA LEU A 45 11.12 -3.16 4.01
C LEU A 45 10.55 -1.90 3.34
N ALA A 46 9.74 -1.14 4.05
CA ALA A 46 9.20 0.13 3.57
C ALA A 46 8.80 1.00 4.76
N GLU A 47 9.76 1.74 5.28
CA GLU A 47 9.47 2.66 6.38
C GLU A 47 8.49 3.72 5.90
N LEU A 48 7.42 3.97 6.67
CA LEU A 48 6.38 4.92 6.29
C LEU A 48 6.93 6.32 6.04
N LYS A 49 7.90 6.75 6.82
CA LYS A 49 8.51 8.09 6.63
C LYS A 49 9.16 8.26 5.26
N LEU A 50 9.50 7.15 4.58
CA LEU A 50 10.05 7.17 3.23
C LEU A 50 8.97 6.93 2.18
N LEU A 51 7.98 6.08 2.49
CA LEU A 51 6.90 5.73 1.55
C LEU A 51 5.89 6.86 1.38
N GLU A 52 5.52 7.57 2.46
CA GLU A 52 4.53 8.64 2.39
C GLU A 52 4.90 9.73 1.39
N PRO A 53 6.16 10.24 1.36
CA PRO A 53 6.54 11.22 0.34
C PRO A 53 6.47 10.66 -1.08
N VAL A 54 6.78 9.38 -1.28
CA VAL A 54 6.66 8.72 -2.59
C VAL A 54 5.22 8.74 -3.06
N VAL A 55 4.29 8.32 -2.21
CA VAL A 55 2.86 8.30 -2.53
C VAL A 55 2.37 9.72 -2.84
N ARG A 56 2.80 10.70 -2.05
CA ARG A 56 2.41 12.09 -2.25
C ARG A 56 2.88 12.62 -3.61
N ARG A 57 4.10 12.28 -4.03
CA ARG A 57 4.61 12.68 -5.34
C ARG A 57 3.87 12.05 -6.50
N LEU A 58 3.31 10.85 -6.30
CA LEU A 58 2.52 10.18 -7.33
C LEU A 58 1.15 10.83 -7.54
N GLY A 59 0.71 11.66 -6.60
CA GLY A 59 -0.52 12.45 -6.74
C GLY A 59 -1.80 11.64 -6.60
N GLU A 60 -2.84 12.07 -7.31
CA GLU A 60 -4.19 11.50 -7.15
C GLU A 60 -4.29 10.04 -7.59
N ARG A 61 -3.36 9.56 -8.40
CA ARG A 61 -3.40 8.16 -8.86
C ARG A 61 -2.88 7.17 -7.81
N ALA A 62 -2.32 7.65 -6.70
CA ALA A 62 -1.81 6.78 -5.63
C ALA A 62 -2.59 7.03 -4.34
N ALA A 63 -2.96 5.94 -3.67
CA ALA A 63 -3.59 5.98 -2.36
C ALA A 63 -2.78 5.12 -1.39
N LEU A 64 -2.73 5.52 -0.13
CA LEU A 64 -2.02 4.79 0.91
C LEU A 64 -3.00 4.43 2.02
N HIS A 65 -3.10 3.16 2.34
CA HIS A 65 -3.82 2.68 3.51
C HIS A 65 -2.82 2.11 4.51
N VAL A 66 -2.72 2.74 5.67
CA VAL A 66 -1.79 2.34 6.73
C VAL A 66 -2.45 1.31 7.63
N VAL A 67 -1.81 0.16 7.78
CA VAL A 67 -2.29 -0.91 8.67
C VAL A 67 -1.53 -0.81 9.98
N GLU A 68 -2.19 -0.31 11.02
CA GLU A 68 -1.58 -0.09 12.33
C GLU A 68 -1.11 -1.40 12.94
N GLY A 69 0.15 -1.43 13.34
CA GLY A 69 0.76 -2.60 13.99
C GLY A 69 1.19 -3.72 13.06
N GLY A 70 0.86 -3.64 11.77
CA GLY A 70 1.21 -4.70 10.82
C GLY A 70 2.68 -4.65 10.39
N ASP A 71 3.29 -5.82 10.23
CA ASP A 71 4.63 -5.95 9.63
C ASP A 71 4.50 -6.08 8.09
N HIS A 72 5.57 -6.48 7.42
CA HIS A 72 5.56 -6.62 5.95
C HIS A 72 4.53 -7.66 5.47
N SER A 73 4.25 -8.68 6.26
CA SER A 73 3.25 -9.71 5.96
C SER A 73 1.91 -9.47 6.67
N PHE A 74 1.73 -8.29 7.27
CA PHE A 74 0.53 -7.87 8.00
C PHE A 74 0.23 -8.68 9.25
N HIS A 75 1.24 -9.31 9.85
CA HIS A 75 1.11 -9.90 11.16
C HIS A 75 1.22 -8.81 12.24
N VAL A 76 0.47 -8.97 13.32
CA VAL A 76 0.47 -8.04 14.44
C VAL A 76 0.95 -8.74 15.71
N LEU A 77 1.53 -7.94 16.61
CA LEU A 77 1.97 -8.47 17.90
C LEU A 77 0.75 -8.71 18.80
N ALA A 78 0.82 -9.78 19.60
CA ALA A 78 -0.26 -10.10 20.56
C ALA A 78 -0.53 -8.93 21.50
N ARG A 79 0.51 -8.21 21.94
CA ARG A 79 0.39 -7.05 22.83
C ARG A 79 -0.29 -5.85 22.20
N SER A 80 -0.49 -5.84 20.88
CA SER A 80 -1.19 -4.73 20.21
C SER A 80 -2.68 -4.73 20.47
N GLY A 81 -3.25 -5.82 20.97
CA GLY A 81 -4.69 -6.00 21.13
C GLY A 81 -5.41 -6.35 19.83
N ARG A 82 -4.69 -6.49 18.73
CA ARG A 82 -5.26 -6.86 17.43
C ARG A 82 -4.97 -8.33 17.11
N LYS A 83 -5.76 -8.90 16.21
CA LYS A 83 -5.55 -10.26 15.70
C LYS A 83 -5.33 -10.20 14.19
N ASP A 84 -4.55 -11.13 13.66
CA ASP A 84 -4.25 -11.19 12.23
C ASP A 84 -5.52 -11.29 11.38
N ALA A 85 -6.55 -12.02 11.86
CA ALA A 85 -7.81 -12.11 11.13
C ALA A 85 -8.51 -10.76 10.99
N GLY A 86 -8.47 -9.92 12.03
CA GLY A 86 -9.04 -8.58 11.97
C GLY A 86 -8.29 -7.66 11.03
N VAL A 87 -6.97 -7.80 11.00
CA VAL A 87 -6.11 -7.05 10.06
C VAL A 87 -6.43 -7.47 8.62
N MET A 88 -6.60 -8.77 8.37
CA MET A 88 -6.95 -9.25 7.04
C MET A 88 -8.30 -8.71 6.59
N ALA A 89 -9.29 -8.65 7.49
CA ALA A 89 -10.59 -8.06 7.18
C ALA A 89 -10.46 -6.59 6.79
N GLU A 90 -9.63 -5.83 7.52
CA GLU A 90 -9.35 -4.43 7.20
C GLU A 90 -8.76 -4.28 5.80
N ILE A 91 -7.79 -5.12 5.45
CA ILE A 91 -7.14 -5.10 4.13
C ILE A 91 -8.14 -5.39 3.03
N LEU A 92 -8.98 -6.42 3.20
CA LEU A 92 -9.99 -6.79 2.20
C LEU A 92 -11.02 -5.68 2.03
N ASP A 93 -11.45 -5.02 3.10
CA ASP A 93 -12.38 -3.90 3.04
C ASP A 93 -11.76 -2.71 2.30
N ALA A 94 -10.50 -2.41 2.57
CA ALA A 94 -9.79 -1.31 1.91
C ALA A 94 -9.64 -1.59 0.41
N LEU A 95 -9.30 -2.83 0.03
CA LEU A 95 -9.22 -3.23 -1.38
C LEU A 95 -10.56 -3.10 -2.08
N ALA A 96 -11.63 -3.58 -1.46
CA ALA A 96 -12.97 -3.53 -2.05
C ALA A 96 -13.41 -2.08 -2.28
N ALA A 97 -13.22 -1.21 -1.30
CA ALA A 97 -13.58 0.20 -1.42
C ALA A 97 -12.79 0.89 -2.53
N TRP A 98 -11.50 0.59 -2.64
CA TRP A 98 -10.64 1.17 -3.68
C TRP A 98 -11.04 0.68 -5.07
N ILE A 99 -11.34 -0.62 -5.22
CA ILE A 99 -11.80 -1.18 -6.49
C ILE A 99 -13.12 -0.54 -6.92
N ASP A 100 -14.05 -0.36 -6.00
CA ASP A 100 -15.33 0.30 -6.30
C ASP A 100 -15.11 1.73 -6.77
N GLY A 101 -14.18 2.46 -6.17
CA GLY A 101 -13.82 3.81 -6.59
C GLY A 101 -13.30 3.86 -8.01
N ILE A 102 -12.46 2.90 -8.39
CA ILE A 102 -11.94 2.80 -9.76
C ILE A 102 -13.06 2.51 -10.74
N ALA A 103 -13.97 1.59 -10.41
CA ALA A 103 -15.10 1.23 -11.27
C ALA A 103 -16.01 2.43 -11.53
N VAL A 104 -16.25 3.26 -10.51
CA VAL A 104 -17.03 4.50 -10.68
C VAL A 104 -16.33 5.47 -11.63
N HIS A 105 -15.03 5.67 -11.47
CA HIS A 105 -14.26 6.55 -12.35
C HIS A 105 -14.23 6.03 -13.79
N ALA A 106 -14.13 4.72 -13.97
CA ALA A 106 -14.10 4.11 -15.29
C ALA A 106 -15.42 4.29 -16.06
N ARG A 107 -16.53 4.50 -15.34
CA ARG A 107 -17.86 4.70 -15.93
C ARG A 107 -18.13 6.16 -16.30
N SER A 108 -17.36 7.05 -15.72
CA SER A 108 -17.54 8.49 -15.99
C SER A 108 -16.59 8.98 -17.06
#